data_16171318836bde410fc1f6918b4f35f3
#
_entry.id   16171318836bde410fc1f6918b4f35f3
#
_cell.length_a   1.000
_cell.length_b   1.000
_cell.length_c   1.000
_cell.angle_alpha   90.00
_cell.angle_beta   90.00
_cell.angle_gamma   90.00
#
_symmetry.space_group_name_H-M   'P 1'
#
loop_
_entity.id
_entity.type
_entity.pdbx_description
1 polymer ?
#
loop_
_entity_poly.entity_id
_entity_poly.type
_entity_poly.pdbx_seq_one_letter_code
_entity_poly.pdbx_strand_id
1 'polypeptide(L)'
;MKQKYSKLPNGYLESIDRGIRAVRHFRGGLTEGILSRDEAISRLKTEIETAEAIVIGADAGLSTAAGLTYSGERFLKYFGDFAERFGIRDMYSGGFYPFPDAETRWAWWARHIYYNRYVPAPRPVYEDLRNLVQGKDCFVITTNVDHQFQRAGFDKKRLFYTQGDYGLFQSVNPAIRKTYDNEEWVMQAMEAQGFVRNEKGIFEMPAGGSVSMKIPALLIPKCPDDGSDVTMNLRADDSFVEDEGWYRASAAYANFLRRHEGMHVLFLEIGVGMNTPVFYVLNPIRPKMAKNSRFYPENGYFIKELSRITDSERLRRCA
;
A
#
# COMPACT_ATOMS: atom_id res chain seq x y z
N MET A 1 3.52 -25.81 16.65
CA MET A 1 3.35 -24.39 16.24
C MET A 1 4.61 -23.52 16.36
N LYS A 2 5.54 -23.82 17.26
CA LYS A 2 6.76 -22.98 17.50
C LYS A 2 7.82 -23.02 16.36
N GLN A 3 7.84 -24.04 15.51
CA GLN A 3 8.91 -24.20 14.49
C GLN A 3 8.66 -23.40 13.17
N LYS A 4 7.46 -22.87 12.97
CA LYS A 4 7.08 -22.14 11.72
C LYS A 4 7.53 -20.68 11.69
N TYR A 5 7.92 -20.12 12.84
CA TYR A 5 8.27 -18.71 13.02
C TYR A 5 9.77 -18.44 13.19
N SER A 6 10.62 -19.48 13.21
CA SER A 6 12.07 -19.33 13.43
C SER A 6 12.84 -18.77 12.23
N LYS A 7 12.17 -18.49 11.11
CA LYS A 7 12.76 -17.93 9.88
C LYS A 7 12.35 -16.50 9.57
N LEU A 8 11.57 -15.85 10.42
CA LEU A 8 11.22 -14.46 10.26
C LEU A 8 12.31 -13.55 10.82
N PRO A 9 12.59 -12.40 10.17
CA PRO A 9 13.63 -11.48 10.64
C PRO A 9 13.41 -11.09 12.10
N ASN A 10 14.49 -11.03 12.89
CA ASN A 10 14.44 -10.56 14.27
C ASN A 10 13.85 -9.15 14.31
N GLY A 11 12.92 -8.90 15.21
CA GLY A 11 12.24 -7.60 15.35
C GLY A 11 10.92 -7.48 14.60
N TYR A 12 10.66 -8.25 13.53
CA TYR A 12 9.41 -8.18 12.79
C TYR A 12 8.20 -8.63 13.63
N LEU A 13 8.31 -9.77 14.32
CA LEU A 13 7.26 -10.26 15.23
C LEU A 13 7.06 -9.33 16.42
N GLU A 14 8.11 -8.73 16.95
CA GLU A 14 8.02 -7.75 18.03
C GLU A 14 7.34 -6.46 17.63
N SER A 15 7.52 -6.02 16.37
CA SER A 15 6.79 -4.87 15.79
C SER A 15 5.32 -5.17 15.64
N ILE A 16 4.97 -6.35 15.11
CA ILE A 16 3.58 -6.80 14.97
C ILE A 16 2.93 -6.92 16.37
N ASP A 17 3.60 -7.55 17.31
CA ASP A 17 3.10 -7.71 18.68
C ASP A 17 2.93 -6.37 19.42
N ARG A 18 3.83 -5.40 19.23
CA ARG A 18 3.67 -4.04 19.74
C ARG A 18 2.47 -3.34 19.14
N GLY A 19 2.30 -3.45 17.81
CA GLY A 19 1.15 -2.91 17.12
C GLY A 19 -0.18 -3.52 17.59
N ILE A 20 -0.25 -4.84 17.72
CA ILE A 20 -1.43 -5.56 18.23
C ILE A 20 -1.75 -5.15 19.67
N ARG A 21 -0.73 -4.99 20.54
CA ARG A 21 -0.92 -4.52 21.91
C ARG A 21 -1.42 -3.09 21.96
N ALA A 22 -0.88 -2.20 21.12
CA ALA A 22 -1.36 -0.81 21.02
C ALA A 22 -2.84 -0.77 20.59
N VAL A 23 -3.23 -1.51 19.55
CA VAL A 23 -4.62 -1.60 19.08
C VAL A 23 -5.54 -2.16 20.16
N ARG A 24 -5.12 -3.18 20.93
CA ARG A 24 -5.90 -3.73 22.05
C ARG A 24 -6.10 -2.72 23.18
N HIS A 25 -5.06 -1.94 23.49
CA HIS A 25 -5.13 -0.88 24.51
C HIS A 25 -6.13 0.21 24.11
N PHE A 26 -6.10 0.64 22.85
CA PHE A 26 -7.07 1.62 22.32
C PHE A 26 -8.49 1.06 22.23
N ARG A 27 -8.70 -0.24 21.96
CA ARG A 27 -10.03 -0.86 21.94
C ARG A 27 -10.70 -0.93 23.31
N GLY A 28 -9.93 -1.02 24.38
CA GLY A 28 -10.48 -1.05 25.76
C GLY A 28 -11.15 0.24 26.20
N GLY A 29 -10.94 1.36 25.47
CA GLY A 29 -11.60 2.66 25.72
C GLY A 29 -12.77 3.01 24.79
N LEU A 30 -13.15 2.12 23.86
CA LEU A 30 -14.07 2.43 22.75
C LEU A 30 -15.45 1.78 22.92
N THR A 31 -16.10 1.92 24.05
CA THR A 31 -17.38 1.25 24.34
C THR A 31 -18.62 2.17 24.27
N GLU A 32 -18.53 3.40 23.79
CA GLU A 32 -19.70 4.29 23.72
C GLU A 32 -20.15 4.57 22.28
N GLY A 33 -21.43 4.24 22.02
CA GLY A 33 -22.25 4.76 20.93
C GLY A 33 -21.93 4.20 19.52
N ILE A 34 -22.57 3.11 19.12
CA ILE A 34 -22.61 2.72 17.70
C ILE A 34 -23.51 3.72 16.98
N LEU A 35 -22.90 4.68 16.25
CA LEU A 35 -23.65 5.54 15.35
C LEU A 35 -24.32 4.69 14.26
N SER A 36 -25.53 5.04 13.88
CA SER A 36 -26.12 4.52 12.65
C SER A 36 -25.24 4.92 11.44
N ARG A 37 -25.39 4.20 10.35
CA ARG A 37 -24.63 4.49 9.12
C ARG A 37 -24.83 5.94 8.64
N ASP A 38 -26.07 6.43 8.68
CA ASP A 38 -26.39 7.75 8.17
C ASP A 38 -25.85 8.86 9.08
N GLU A 39 -25.87 8.63 10.39
CA GLU A 39 -25.22 9.52 11.37
C GLU A 39 -23.70 9.56 11.17
N ALA A 40 -23.06 8.42 10.92
CA ALA A 40 -21.62 8.34 10.65
C ALA A 40 -21.25 9.09 9.36
N ILE A 41 -22.04 8.95 8.29
CA ILE A 41 -21.85 9.68 7.03
C ILE A 41 -22.05 11.19 7.23
N SER A 42 -23.12 11.59 7.92
CA SER A 42 -23.40 12.99 8.21
C SER A 42 -22.27 13.64 9.01
N ARG A 43 -21.77 12.94 10.02
CA ARG A 43 -20.63 13.39 10.81
C ARG A 43 -19.35 13.52 9.97
N LEU A 44 -19.05 12.53 9.11
CA LEU A 44 -17.90 12.61 8.22
C LEU A 44 -17.96 13.84 7.33
N LYS A 45 -19.11 14.13 6.72
CA LYS A 45 -19.30 15.33 5.90
C LYS A 45 -19.00 16.60 6.70
N THR A 46 -19.57 16.73 7.89
CA THR A 46 -19.31 17.88 8.76
C THR A 46 -17.84 18.02 9.12
N GLU A 47 -17.16 16.91 9.47
CA GLU A 47 -15.73 16.94 9.83
C GLU A 47 -14.85 17.32 8.62
N ILE A 48 -15.17 16.82 7.42
CA ILE A 48 -14.47 17.22 6.19
C ILE A 48 -14.73 18.71 5.89
N GLU A 49 -15.97 19.18 5.99
CA GLU A 49 -16.34 20.58 5.72
C GLU A 49 -15.64 21.55 6.66
N THR A 50 -15.59 21.23 7.94
CA THR A 50 -15.06 22.11 8.98
C THR A 50 -13.56 22.01 9.19
N ALA A 51 -12.91 20.94 8.71
CA ALA A 51 -11.47 20.77 8.85
C ALA A 51 -10.68 21.83 8.07
N GLU A 52 -9.68 22.42 8.71
CA GLU A 52 -8.70 23.33 8.09
C GLU A 52 -7.63 22.56 7.30
N ALA A 53 -7.36 21.32 7.71
CA ALA A 53 -6.49 20.40 6.97
C ALA A 53 -6.94 18.95 7.19
N ILE A 54 -6.56 18.07 6.23
CA ILE A 54 -6.90 16.65 6.29
C ILE A 54 -5.61 15.81 6.12
N VAL A 55 -5.39 14.87 7.03
CA VAL A 55 -4.40 13.81 6.88
C VAL A 55 -5.11 12.51 6.54
N ILE A 56 -4.87 11.98 5.35
CA ILE A 56 -5.39 10.68 4.94
C ILE A 56 -4.36 9.62 5.28
N GLY A 57 -4.75 8.67 6.14
CA GLY A 57 -4.02 7.45 6.42
C GLY A 57 -4.61 6.27 5.65
N ALA A 58 -3.86 5.65 4.73
CA ALA A 58 -4.39 4.57 3.90
C ALA A 58 -3.56 3.28 3.97
N ASP A 59 -4.27 2.14 4.00
CA ASP A 59 -3.67 0.80 4.01
C ASP A 59 -4.34 -0.12 2.97
N ALA A 60 -3.91 -1.36 2.89
CA ALA A 60 -4.27 -2.38 1.90
C ALA A 60 -5.77 -2.56 1.67
N GLY A 61 -6.62 -2.27 2.68
CA GLY A 61 -8.07 -2.30 2.54
C GLY A 61 -8.61 -1.32 1.50
N LEU A 62 -7.97 -0.16 1.30
CA LEU A 62 -8.35 0.80 0.27
C LEU A 62 -8.10 0.21 -1.13
N SER A 63 -6.93 -0.38 -1.37
CA SER A 63 -6.60 -1.04 -2.64
C SER A 63 -7.51 -2.25 -2.89
N THR A 64 -7.82 -3.03 -1.87
CA THR A 64 -8.79 -4.14 -1.95
C THR A 64 -10.18 -3.64 -2.35
N ALA A 65 -10.64 -2.54 -1.76
CA ALA A 65 -11.89 -1.90 -2.12
C ALA A 65 -11.90 -1.39 -3.56
N ALA A 66 -10.75 -0.90 -4.05
CA ALA A 66 -10.57 -0.50 -5.44
C ALA A 66 -10.48 -1.70 -6.43
N GLY A 67 -10.50 -2.95 -5.92
CA GLY A 67 -10.46 -4.16 -6.72
C GLY A 67 -9.08 -4.76 -6.94
N LEU A 68 -8.04 -4.23 -6.29
CA LEU A 68 -6.69 -4.80 -6.32
C LEU A 68 -6.55 -5.93 -5.30
N THR A 69 -7.42 -6.95 -5.42
CA THR A 69 -7.41 -8.12 -4.55
C THR A 69 -6.21 -9.02 -4.84
N TYR A 70 -5.60 -9.58 -3.79
CA TYR A 70 -4.46 -10.49 -3.91
C TYR A 70 -4.84 -11.96 -4.01
N SER A 71 -6.12 -12.30 -3.84
CA SER A 71 -6.65 -13.64 -3.89
C SER A 71 -7.91 -13.72 -4.77
N GLY A 72 -8.48 -14.90 -4.91
CA GLY A 72 -9.69 -15.14 -5.69
C GLY A 72 -9.48 -15.06 -7.20
N GLU A 73 -10.50 -14.63 -7.94
CA GLU A 73 -10.51 -14.63 -9.40
C GLU A 73 -9.36 -13.86 -10.02
N ARG A 74 -9.04 -12.67 -9.46
CA ARG A 74 -7.94 -11.85 -9.97
C ARG A 74 -6.59 -12.55 -9.85
N PHE A 75 -6.34 -13.23 -8.73
CA PHE A 75 -5.14 -14.03 -8.53
C PHE A 75 -5.09 -15.19 -9.54
N LEU A 76 -6.16 -15.94 -9.66
CA LEU A 76 -6.21 -17.07 -10.59
C LEU A 76 -6.08 -16.65 -12.05
N LYS A 77 -6.63 -15.48 -12.42
CA LYS A 77 -6.49 -14.93 -13.77
C LYS A 77 -5.04 -14.71 -14.17
N TYR A 78 -4.19 -14.21 -13.28
CA TYR A 78 -2.83 -13.79 -13.62
C TYR A 78 -1.72 -14.73 -13.13
N PHE A 79 -2.04 -15.60 -12.18
CA PHE A 79 -1.11 -16.49 -11.48
C PHE A 79 -1.63 -17.93 -11.36
N GLY A 80 -2.64 -18.32 -12.15
CA GLY A 80 -3.22 -19.66 -12.09
C GLY A 80 -2.21 -20.76 -12.35
N ASP A 81 -1.27 -20.55 -13.26
CA ASP A 81 -0.14 -21.43 -13.56
C ASP A 81 0.81 -21.61 -12.35
N PHE A 82 1.12 -20.53 -11.65
CA PHE A 82 1.89 -20.59 -10.40
C PHE A 82 1.12 -21.27 -9.27
N ALA A 83 -0.20 -21.01 -9.18
CA ALA A 83 -1.04 -21.66 -8.20
C ALA A 83 -1.07 -23.18 -8.40
N GLU A 84 -1.25 -23.61 -9.64
CA GLU A 84 -1.27 -25.04 -10.00
C GLU A 84 0.08 -25.73 -9.73
N ARG A 85 1.18 -25.12 -10.19
CA ARG A 85 2.51 -25.74 -10.10
C ARG A 85 3.11 -25.72 -8.71
N PHE A 86 2.92 -24.63 -7.95
CA PHE A 86 3.60 -24.39 -6.67
C PHE A 86 2.67 -24.40 -5.47
N GLY A 87 1.35 -24.52 -5.65
CA GLY A 87 0.37 -24.49 -4.56
C GLY A 87 0.22 -23.12 -3.89
N ILE A 88 0.65 -22.05 -4.55
CA ILE A 88 0.52 -20.67 -4.06
C ILE A 88 -0.96 -20.27 -4.08
N ARG A 89 -1.45 -19.63 -3.01
CA ARG A 89 -2.89 -19.34 -2.85
C ARG A 89 -3.26 -17.87 -3.03
N ASP A 90 -2.27 -16.97 -3.00
CA ASP A 90 -2.48 -15.53 -3.12
C ASP A 90 -1.18 -14.82 -3.50
N MET A 91 -1.30 -13.57 -3.96
CA MET A 91 -0.14 -12.78 -4.40
C MET A 91 0.82 -12.43 -3.25
N TYR A 92 0.32 -12.27 -2.02
CA TYR A 92 1.16 -11.92 -0.87
C TYR A 92 2.08 -13.07 -0.49
N SER A 93 1.50 -14.26 -0.28
CA SER A 93 2.27 -15.46 0.08
C SER A 93 3.28 -15.86 -1.01
N GLY A 94 2.93 -15.62 -2.29
CA GLY A 94 3.81 -15.89 -3.42
C GLY A 94 5.04 -14.98 -3.47
N GLY A 95 4.97 -13.76 -2.95
CA GLY A 95 6.13 -12.88 -2.83
C GLY A 95 7.25 -13.42 -1.91
N PHE A 96 6.89 -14.32 -0.98
CA PHE A 96 7.82 -14.97 -0.05
C PHE A 96 8.10 -16.44 -0.42
N TYR A 97 7.57 -16.93 -1.54
CA TYR A 97 7.76 -18.30 -1.96
C TYR A 97 9.22 -18.56 -2.40
N PRO A 98 9.86 -19.64 -1.92
CA PRO A 98 11.23 -19.99 -2.29
C PRO A 98 11.25 -20.66 -3.68
N PHE A 99 11.13 -19.85 -4.73
CA PHE A 99 11.18 -20.35 -6.11
C PHE A 99 12.48 -21.11 -6.42
N PRO A 100 12.43 -22.11 -7.31
CA PRO A 100 13.56 -22.99 -7.55
C PRO A 100 14.76 -22.30 -8.25
N ASP A 101 14.49 -21.21 -8.95
CA ASP A 101 15.48 -20.44 -9.70
C ASP A 101 15.07 -18.95 -9.79
N ALA A 102 16.05 -18.11 -10.16
CA ALA A 102 15.86 -16.67 -10.26
C ALA A 102 14.92 -16.28 -11.42
N GLU A 103 14.97 -17.02 -12.54
CA GLU A 103 14.12 -16.78 -13.70
C GLU A 103 12.64 -16.93 -13.36
N THR A 104 12.29 -17.94 -12.57
CA THR A 104 10.92 -18.18 -12.09
C THR A 104 10.50 -17.12 -11.07
N ARG A 105 11.40 -16.79 -10.12
CA ARG A 105 11.16 -15.75 -9.12
C ARG A 105 10.88 -14.39 -9.77
N TRP A 106 11.67 -14.01 -10.76
CA TRP A 106 11.52 -12.71 -11.41
C TRP A 106 10.36 -12.67 -12.41
N ALA A 107 9.96 -13.81 -12.98
CA ALA A 107 8.71 -13.91 -13.73
C ALA A 107 7.48 -13.66 -12.82
N TRP A 108 7.49 -14.24 -11.62
CA TRP A 108 6.48 -13.92 -10.59
C TRP A 108 6.43 -12.43 -10.26
N TRP A 109 7.58 -11.84 -9.92
CA TRP A 109 7.65 -10.44 -9.54
C TRP A 109 7.25 -9.49 -10.67
N ALA A 110 7.61 -9.76 -11.90
CA ALA A 110 7.20 -8.96 -13.05
C ALA A 110 5.66 -8.87 -13.15
N ARG A 111 4.96 -10.01 -13.06
CA ARG A 111 3.49 -10.02 -13.03
C ARG A 111 2.93 -9.31 -11.80
N HIS A 112 3.51 -9.58 -10.63
CA HIS A 112 3.06 -8.99 -9.37
C HIS A 112 3.14 -7.47 -9.41
N ILE A 113 4.28 -6.93 -9.84
CA ILE A 113 4.49 -5.49 -10.00
C ILE A 113 3.52 -4.94 -11.05
N TYR A 114 3.48 -5.56 -12.22
CA TYR A 114 2.70 -5.06 -13.35
C TYR A 114 1.22 -4.87 -12.98
N TYR A 115 0.59 -5.92 -12.50
CA TYR A 115 -0.84 -5.91 -12.22
C TYR A 115 -1.22 -5.09 -10.99
N ASN A 116 -0.33 -4.85 -10.05
CA ASN A 116 -0.63 -4.06 -8.86
C ASN A 116 -0.17 -2.59 -8.96
N ARG A 117 0.86 -2.31 -9.76
CA ARG A 117 1.49 -0.99 -9.85
C ARG A 117 1.18 -0.24 -11.15
N TYR A 118 1.25 -0.97 -12.29
CA TYR A 118 1.16 -0.36 -13.61
C TYR A 118 -0.22 -0.46 -14.27
N VAL A 119 -1.12 -1.26 -13.74
CA VAL A 119 -2.52 -1.34 -14.19
C VAL A 119 -3.40 -0.46 -13.30
N PRO A 120 -4.32 0.33 -13.86
CA PRO A 120 -5.30 1.08 -13.07
C PRO A 120 -6.15 0.17 -12.19
N ALA A 121 -6.50 0.67 -11.00
CA ALA A 121 -7.45 -0.04 -10.14
C ALA A 121 -8.79 -0.23 -10.87
N PRO A 122 -9.45 -1.41 -10.73
CA PRO A 122 -10.70 -1.69 -11.41
C PRO A 122 -11.88 -0.77 -11.06
N ARG A 123 -11.85 -0.16 -9.87
CA ARG A 123 -12.90 0.73 -9.35
C ARG A 123 -12.31 2.10 -8.97
N PRO A 124 -13.04 3.21 -9.18
CA PRO A 124 -12.53 4.57 -9.02
C PRO A 124 -12.52 5.05 -7.55
N VAL A 125 -12.14 4.18 -6.61
CA VAL A 125 -12.15 4.47 -5.16
C VAL A 125 -11.16 5.56 -4.80
N TYR A 126 -10.00 5.59 -5.46
CA TYR A 126 -8.98 6.61 -5.23
C TYR A 126 -9.37 7.98 -5.81
N GLU A 127 -10.00 7.97 -6.98
CA GLU A 127 -10.54 9.16 -7.62
C GLU A 127 -11.70 9.74 -6.80
N ASP A 128 -12.61 8.88 -6.33
CA ASP A 128 -13.72 9.28 -5.46
C ASP A 128 -13.19 9.89 -4.14
N LEU A 129 -12.14 9.30 -3.55
CA LEU A 129 -11.49 9.85 -2.36
C LEU A 129 -10.84 11.22 -2.64
N ARG A 130 -10.17 11.37 -3.81
CA ARG A 130 -9.60 12.65 -4.20
C ARG A 130 -10.68 13.73 -4.35
N ASN A 131 -11.80 13.38 -4.98
CA ASN A 131 -12.94 14.30 -5.15
C ASN A 131 -13.54 14.70 -3.79
N LEU A 132 -13.63 13.76 -2.84
CA LEU A 132 -14.15 14.01 -1.49
C LEU A 132 -13.34 15.07 -0.73
N VAL A 133 -12.02 15.12 -0.93
CA VAL A 133 -11.13 16.08 -0.24
C VAL A 133 -10.72 17.25 -1.14
N GLN A 134 -11.40 17.43 -2.28
CA GLN A 134 -11.08 18.49 -3.22
C GLN A 134 -11.19 19.88 -2.57
N GLY A 135 -10.20 20.73 -2.80
CA GLY A 135 -10.16 22.09 -2.22
C GLY A 135 -9.67 22.16 -0.78
N LYS A 136 -9.35 21.04 -0.14
CA LYS A 136 -8.78 21.00 1.22
C LYS A 136 -7.24 20.92 1.18
N ASP A 137 -6.58 21.53 2.17
CA ASP A 137 -5.15 21.27 2.39
C ASP A 137 -5.00 19.86 2.94
N CYS A 138 -4.54 18.93 2.09
CA CYS A 138 -4.55 17.51 2.34
C CYS A 138 -3.15 16.92 2.22
N PHE A 139 -2.83 15.97 3.09
CA PHE A 139 -1.62 15.15 3.01
C PHE A 139 -1.98 13.68 3.14
N VAL A 140 -1.39 12.83 2.29
CA VAL A 140 -1.58 11.38 2.35
C VAL A 140 -0.35 10.71 2.92
N ILE A 141 -0.53 9.85 3.92
CA ILE A 141 0.46 8.89 4.38
C ILE A 141 -0.09 7.48 4.16
N THR A 142 0.69 6.59 3.53
CA THR A 142 0.19 5.27 3.18
C THR A 142 1.23 4.18 3.36
N THR A 143 0.76 2.99 3.71
CA THR A 143 1.52 1.73 3.68
C THR A 143 1.36 1.01 2.34
N ASN A 144 0.42 1.45 1.47
CA ASN A 144 0.26 0.90 0.14
C ASN A 144 1.45 1.25 -0.74
N VAL A 145 1.89 0.28 -1.53
CA VAL A 145 3.07 0.35 -2.40
C VAL A 145 2.70 0.29 -3.89
N ASP A 146 1.40 0.43 -4.20
CA ASP A 146 0.80 0.24 -5.52
C ASP A 146 0.65 1.51 -6.36
N HIS A 147 1.04 2.68 -5.81
CA HIS A 147 1.05 3.98 -6.50
C HIS A 147 -0.32 4.50 -6.96
N GLN A 148 -1.41 3.95 -6.49
CA GLN A 148 -2.74 4.32 -6.98
C GLN A 148 -3.14 5.76 -6.61
N PHE A 149 -2.64 6.32 -5.52
CA PHE A 149 -2.85 7.73 -5.19
C PHE A 149 -2.35 8.68 -6.28
N GLN A 150 -1.12 8.48 -6.79
CA GLN A 150 -0.59 9.32 -7.87
C GLN A 150 -1.36 9.10 -9.17
N ARG A 151 -1.77 7.85 -9.47
CA ARG A 151 -2.61 7.54 -10.64
C ARG A 151 -3.96 8.24 -10.60
N ALA A 152 -4.55 8.37 -9.42
CA ALA A 152 -5.79 9.14 -9.20
C ALA A 152 -5.57 10.66 -9.20
N GLY A 153 -4.34 11.15 -9.33
CA GLY A 153 -4.00 12.56 -9.44
C GLY A 153 -3.79 13.29 -8.12
N PHE A 154 -3.48 12.58 -7.03
CA PHE A 154 -2.98 13.23 -5.82
C PHE A 154 -1.57 13.81 -6.07
N ASP A 155 -1.29 14.98 -5.50
CA ASP A 155 0.01 15.63 -5.65
C ASP A 155 1.11 14.82 -4.95
N LYS A 156 2.13 14.41 -5.71
CA LYS A 156 3.29 13.65 -5.20
C LYS A 156 3.98 14.37 -4.02
N LYS A 157 3.98 15.70 -3.98
CA LYS A 157 4.56 16.48 -2.90
C LYS A 157 3.77 16.39 -1.58
N ARG A 158 2.57 15.85 -1.65
CA ARG A 158 1.63 15.63 -0.54
C ARG A 158 1.40 14.15 -0.26
N LEU A 159 2.34 13.29 -0.67
CA LEU A 159 2.28 11.83 -0.50
C LEU A 159 3.53 11.32 0.20
N PHE A 160 3.33 10.44 1.19
CA PHE A 160 4.40 9.71 1.84
C PHE A 160 4.10 8.21 1.85
N TYR A 161 4.84 7.47 1.02
CA TYR A 161 4.83 6.01 0.97
C TYR A 161 5.83 5.46 2.00
N THR A 162 5.34 4.92 3.11
CA THR A 162 6.20 4.53 4.23
C THR A 162 6.87 3.17 4.05
N GLN A 163 6.29 2.30 3.20
CA GLN A 163 6.69 0.89 3.02
C GLN A 163 7.38 0.62 1.68
N GLY A 164 7.71 1.66 0.92
CA GLY A 164 8.33 1.56 -0.40
C GLY A 164 7.33 1.64 -1.56
N ASP A 165 7.75 1.17 -2.73
CA ASP A 165 6.96 1.21 -3.98
C ASP A 165 7.27 -0.04 -4.82
N TYR A 166 6.25 -0.71 -5.38
CA TYR A 166 6.45 -1.79 -6.36
C TYR A 166 7.20 -1.34 -7.60
N GLY A 167 7.19 -0.06 -7.93
CA GLY A 167 7.93 0.52 -9.05
C GLY A 167 9.43 0.69 -8.81
N LEU A 168 9.96 0.25 -7.66
CA LEU A 168 11.35 0.47 -7.29
C LEU A 168 12.09 -0.82 -6.94
N PHE A 169 13.31 -0.95 -7.47
CA PHE A 169 14.30 -1.89 -6.99
C PHE A 169 15.28 -1.23 -6.03
N GLN A 170 15.91 -2.03 -5.18
CA GLN A 170 17.06 -1.65 -4.37
C GLN A 170 18.15 -2.72 -4.48
N SER A 171 19.42 -2.32 -4.33
CA SER A 171 20.54 -3.27 -4.28
C SER A 171 20.49 -4.13 -3.02
N VAL A 172 20.93 -5.38 -3.13
CA VAL A 172 21.23 -6.22 -1.97
C VAL A 172 22.53 -5.80 -1.26
N ASN A 173 23.38 -4.99 -1.92
CA ASN A 173 24.58 -4.43 -1.32
C ASN A 173 24.21 -3.28 -0.36
N PRO A 174 24.40 -3.42 0.95
CA PRO A 174 23.97 -2.42 1.94
C PRO A 174 24.73 -1.08 1.83
N ALA A 175 25.84 -1.04 1.10
CA ALA A 175 26.57 0.21 0.84
C ALA A 175 25.84 1.15 -0.15
N ILE A 176 24.91 0.60 -0.95
CA ILE A 176 24.16 1.35 -1.94
C ILE A 176 22.79 1.73 -1.34
N ARG A 177 22.64 3.01 -1.02
CA ARG A 177 21.42 3.58 -0.40
C ARG A 177 20.55 4.32 -1.41
N LYS A 178 20.33 3.68 -2.59
CA LYS A 178 19.54 4.22 -3.69
C LYS A 178 18.46 3.24 -4.12
N THR A 179 17.43 3.78 -4.75
CA THR A 179 16.38 3.01 -5.44
C THR A 179 16.46 3.25 -6.94
N TYR A 180 15.95 2.31 -7.73
CA TYR A 180 15.99 2.31 -9.18
C TYR A 180 14.61 2.01 -9.72
N ASP A 181 14.15 2.83 -10.67
CA ASP A 181 12.89 2.60 -11.39
C ASP A 181 12.92 1.27 -12.14
N ASN A 182 11.80 0.54 -12.16
CA ASN A 182 11.72 -0.76 -12.78
C ASN A 182 10.68 -0.87 -13.90
N GLU A 183 10.05 0.23 -14.31
CA GLU A 183 8.95 0.19 -15.29
C GLU A 183 9.36 -0.46 -16.60
N GLU A 184 10.48 -0.03 -17.19
CA GLU A 184 10.99 -0.56 -18.44
C GLU A 184 11.29 -2.06 -18.32
N TRP A 185 11.97 -2.44 -17.24
CA TRP A 185 12.28 -3.85 -16.98
C TRP A 185 10.99 -4.70 -16.85
N VAL A 186 9.99 -4.20 -16.13
CA VAL A 186 8.71 -4.92 -15.96
C VAL A 186 8.04 -5.15 -17.31
N MET A 187 8.02 -4.14 -18.19
CA MET A 187 7.42 -4.27 -19.52
C MET A 187 8.14 -5.34 -20.34
N GLN A 188 9.48 -5.32 -20.39
CA GLN A 188 10.30 -6.33 -21.07
C GLN A 188 10.09 -7.73 -20.51
N ALA A 189 10.01 -7.86 -19.18
CA ALA A 189 9.79 -9.14 -18.52
C ALA A 189 8.38 -9.72 -18.77
N MET A 190 7.36 -8.86 -18.90
CA MET A 190 6.00 -9.28 -19.28
C MET A 190 5.96 -9.77 -20.73
N GLU A 191 6.57 -9.03 -21.65
CA GLU A 191 6.68 -9.41 -23.06
C GLU A 191 7.46 -10.73 -23.23
N ALA A 192 8.58 -10.88 -22.53
CA ALA A 192 9.39 -12.10 -22.56
C ALA A 192 8.67 -13.35 -22.04
N GLN A 193 7.67 -13.17 -21.16
CA GLN A 193 6.80 -14.27 -20.73
C GLN A 193 5.71 -14.61 -21.76
N GLY A 194 5.51 -13.79 -22.81
CA GLY A 194 4.52 -14.03 -23.85
C GLY A 194 3.15 -13.37 -23.59
N PHE A 195 3.05 -12.44 -22.64
CA PHE A 195 1.86 -11.62 -22.50
C PHE A 195 1.71 -10.68 -23.71
N VAL A 196 0.50 -10.44 -24.14
CA VAL A 196 0.16 -9.57 -25.27
C VAL A 196 -0.61 -8.35 -24.82
N ARG A 197 -0.39 -7.20 -25.47
CA ARG A 197 -1.12 -5.98 -25.14
C ARG A 197 -2.50 -5.99 -25.79
N ASN A 198 -3.54 -5.72 -25.01
CA ASN A 198 -4.88 -5.48 -25.54
C ASN A 198 -5.01 -4.06 -26.16
N GLU A 199 -6.19 -3.72 -26.66
CA GLU A 199 -6.48 -2.40 -27.27
C GLU A 199 -6.23 -1.20 -26.34
N LYS A 200 -6.24 -1.42 -25.02
CA LYS A 200 -5.93 -0.41 -23.99
C LYS A 200 -4.45 -0.39 -23.61
N GLY A 201 -3.61 -1.17 -24.28
CA GLY A 201 -2.18 -1.29 -23.95
C GLY A 201 -1.88 -2.11 -22.70
N ILE A 202 -2.88 -2.79 -22.12
CA ILE A 202 -2.72 -3.62 -20.90
C ILE A 202 -2.33 -5.03 -21.31
N PHE A 203 -1.31 -5.60 -20.65
CA PHE A 203 -0.91 -6.98 -20.87
C PHE A 203 -1.97 -7.97 -20.38
N GLU A 204 -2.31 -8.90 -21.25
CA GLU A 204 -3.25 -10.00 -20.99
C GLU A 204 -2.69 -11.32 -21.49
N MET A 205 -3.28 -12.42 -21.01
CA MET A 205 -2.97 -13.75 -21.54
C MET A 205 -3.33 -13.80 -23.02
N PRO A 206 -2.48 -14.38 -23.89
CA PRO A 206 -2.82 -14.56 -25.29
C PRO A 206 -4.04 -15.48 -25.44
N ALA A 207 -4.93 -15.17 -26.39
CA ALA A 207 -6.14 -15.97 -26.62
C ALA A 207 -5.76 -17.42 -26.99
N GLY A 208 -6.25 -18.40 -26.19
CA GLY A 208 -5.96 -19.82 -26.39
C GLY A 208 -4.49 -20.24 -26.19
N GLY A 209 -3.65 -19.32 -25.67
CA GLY A 209 -2.24 -19.54 -25.41
C GLY A 209 -1.91 -19.69 -23.91
N SER A 210 -0.63 -19.97 -23.67
CA SER A 210 -0.04 -19.97 -22.32
C SER A 210 1.10 -18.97 -22.27
N VAL A 211 1.44 -18.49 -21.07
CA VAL A 211 2.59 -17.65 -20.82
C VAL A 211 3.66 -18.43 -20.06
N SER A 212 4.92 -18.02 -20.22
CA SER A 212 6.02 -18.65 -19.49
C SER A 212 6.02 -18.23 -18.03
N MET A 213 6.27 -19.19 -17.13
CA MET A 213 6.59 -18.91 -15.72
C MET A 213 8.06 -18.55 -15.51
N LYS A 214 8.82 -18.31 -16.58
CA LYS A 214 10.24 -17.90 -16.52
C LYS A 214 10.48 -16.72 -17.44
N ILE A 215 11.39 -15.86 -17.02
CA ILE A 215 12.02 -14.88 -17.90
C ILE A 215 13.37 -15.42 -18.38
N PRO A 216 13.93 -14.94 -19.50
CA PRO A 216 15.30 -15.23 -19.89
C PRO A 216 16.30 -14.81 -18.80
N ALA A 217 17.33 -15.61 -18.57
CA ALA A 217 18.37 -15.33 -17.55
C ALA A 217 19.03 -13.94 -17.73
N LEU A 218 19.13 -13.48 -18.95
CA LEU A 218 19.66 -12.17 -19.32
C LEU A 218 18.79 -11.00 -18.78
N LEU A 219 17.50 -11.22 -18.50
CA LEU A 219 16.59 -10.24 -17.92
C LEU A 219 16.56 -10.27 -16.38
N ILE A 220 17.33 -11.13 -15.71
CA ILE A 220 17.46 -11.09 -14.26
C ILE A 220 18.05 -9.72 -13.88
N PRO A 221 17.30 -8.87 -13.12
CA PRO A 221 17.72 -7.50 -12.90
C PRO A 221 18.93 -7.42 -11.98
N LYS A 222 19.81 -6.48 -12.29
CA LYS A 222 21.03 -6.19 -11.54
C LYS A 222 21.09 -4.72 -11.17
N CYS A 223 21.77 -4.41 -10.09
CA CYS A 223 22.00 -3.04 -9.67
C CYS A 223 22.84 -2.30 -10.74
N PRO A 224 22.38 -1.15 -11.25
CA PRO A 224 23.11 -0.39 -12.26
C PRO A 224 24.45 0.15 -11.77
N ASP A 225 24.60 0.39 -10.46
CA ASP A 225 25.82 1.01 -9.91
C ASP A 225 26.98 0.02 -9.76
N ASP A 226 26.70 -1.26 -9.42
CA ASP A 226 27.76 -2.24 -9.10
C ASP A 226 27.55 -3.65 -9.66
N GLY A 227 26.44 -3.90 -10.37
CA GLY A 227 26.10 -5.22 -10.92
C GLY A 227 25.64 -6.25 -9.89
N SER A 228 25.51 -5.89 -8.62
CA SER A 228 24.99 -6.80 -7.59
C SER A 228 23.53 -7.17 -7.85
N ASP A 229 23.04 -8.19 -7.16
CA ASP A 229 21.61 -8.53 -7.19
C ASP A 229 20.76 -7.38 -6.65
N VAL A 230 19.53 -7.33 -7.13
CA VAL A 230 18.52 -6.40 -6.60
C VAL A 230 17.39 -7.16 -5.92
N THR A 231 16.65 -6.44 -5.11
CA THR A 231 15.37 -6.85 -4.56
C THR A 231 14.35 -5.72 -4.69
N MET A 232 13.09 -6.01 -4.37
CA MET A 232 12.05 -4.99 -4.32
C MET A 232 12.33 -4.00 -3.20
N ASN A 233 12.10 -2.69 -3.44
CA ASN A 233 12.13 -1.70 -2.38
C ASN A 233 10.83 -1.77 -1.58
N LEU A 234 10.73 -2.79 -0.74
CA LEU A 234 9.61 -3.06 0.15
C LEU A 234 10.14 -3.25 1.58
N ARG A 235 9.47 -2.63 2.56
CA ARG A 235 9.84 -2.76 3.97
C ARG A 235 9.39 -4.11 4.53
N ALA A 236 10.11 -5.16 4.18
CA ALA A 236 9.91 -6.50 4.70
C ALA A 236 10.82 -6.81 5.89
N ASP A 237 11.99 -6.16 5.96
CA ASP A 237 13.02 -6.32 6.98
C ASP A 237 13.89 -5.06 7.12
N ASP A 238 15.00 -5.16 7.85
CA ASP A 238 15.92 -4.05 8.14
C ASP A 238 16.80 -3.66 6.93
N SER A 239 16.74 -4.40 5.81
CA SER A 239 17.48 -4.07 4.58
C SER A 239 16.80 -2.99 3.74
N PHE A 240 15.61 -2.55 4.10
CA PHE A 240 14.85 -1.53 3.38
C PHE A 240 15.65 -0.25 3.19
N VAL A 241 15.76 0.20 1.95
CA VAL A 241 16.47 1.44 1.61
C VAL A 241 15.49 2.61 1.71
N GLU A 242 15.69 3.44 2.72
CA GLU A 242 15.12 4.79 2.80
C GLU A 242 16.01 5.71 1.98
N ASP A 243 15.60 5.99 0.75
CA ASP A 243 16.35 6.86 -0.15
C ASP A 243 16.08 8.36 0.12
N GLU A 244 16.74 9.22 -0.65
CA GLU A 244 16.53 10.66 -0.54
C GLU A 244 15.07 11.09 -0.77
N GLY A 245 14.35 10.39 -1.67
CA GLY A 245 12.93 10.61 -1.95
C GLY A 245 12.06 10.30 -0.75
N TRP A 246 12.36 9.18 -0.07
CA TRP A 246 11.69 8.78 1.16
C TRP A 246 11.89 9.81 2.28
N TYR A 247 13.13 10.27 2.50
CA TYR A 247 13.42 11.31 3.51
C TYR A 247 12.77 12.65 3.18
N ARG A 248 12.72 13.06 1.90
CA ARG A 248 11.99 14.28 1.49
C ARG A 248 10.51 14.18 1.78
N ALA A 249 9.87 13.04 1.48
CA ALA A 249 8.44 12.82 1.75
C ALA A 249 8.14 12.80 3.24
N SER A 250 8.99 12.14 4.05
CA SER A 250 8.91 12.12 5.51
C SER A 250 9.02 13.54 6.10
N ALA A 251 9.99 14.34 5.63
CA ALA A 251 10.17 15.73 6.05
C ALA A 251 8.97 16.61 5.64
N ALA A 252 8.42 16.39 4.44
CA ALA A 252 7.24 17.12 3.96
C ALA A 252 6.01 16.81 4.85
N TYR A 253 5.83 15.54 5.25
CA TYR A 253 4.77 15.15 6.20
C TYR A 253 4.96 15.81 7.57
N ALA A 254 6.16 15.76 8.14
CA ALA A 254 6.46 16.42 9.42
C ALA A 254 6.22 17.93 9.35
N ASN A 255 6.60 18.58 8.25
CA ASN A 255 6.35 20.00 8.01
C ASN A 255 4.86 20.31 7.87
N PHE A 256 4.09 19.43 7.22
CA PHE A 256 2.64 19.57 7.12
C PHE A 256 2.01 19.57 8.52
N LEU A 257 2.33 18.59 9.36
CA LEU A 257 1.80 18.51 10.72
C LEU A 257 2.16 19.75 11.55
N ARG A 258 3.42 20.20 11.47
CA ARG A 258 3.89 21.38 12.23
C ARG A 258 3.16 22.67 11.83
N ARG A 259 2.88 22.88 10.54
CA ARG A 259 2.17 24.07 10.05
C ARG A 259 0.71 24.12 10.50
N HIS A 260 0.11 22.97 10.79
CA HIS A 260 -1.27 22.87 11.23
C HIS A 260 -1.41 22.60 12.74
N GLU A 261 -0.31 22.79 13.50
CA GLU A 261 -0.37 22.70 14.97
C GLU A 261 -1.34 23.75 15.54
N GLY A 262 -2.30 23.30 16.37
CA GLY A 262 -3.34 24.15 16.95
C GLY A 262 -4.58 24.38 16.07
N MET A 263 -4.57 23.91 14.82
CA MET A 263 -5.71 23.97 13.90
C MET A 263 -6.62 22.73 14.02
N HIS A 264 -7.81 22.82 13.44
CA HIS A 264 -8.69 21.67 13.30
C HIS A 264 -8.21 20.77 12.15
N VAL A 265 -7.49 19.69 12.49
CA VAL A 265 -6.97 18.70 11.53
C VAL A 265 -7.79 17.42 11.64
N LEU A 266 -8.41 17.03 10.53
CA LEU A 266 -9.07 15.72 10.42
C LEU A 266 -8.03 14.65 10.05
N PHE A 267 -7.89 13.60 10.88
CA PHE A 267 -7.17 12.39 10.56
C PHE A 267 -8.14 11.32 10.05
N LEU A 268 -8.12 11.09 8.74
CA LEU A 268 -9.01 10.18 8.03
C LEU A 268 -8.27 8.88 7.71
N GLU A 269 -8.51 7.82 8.47
CA GLU A 269 -7.91 6.50 8.23
C GLU A 269 -8.85 5.62 7.39
N ILE A 270 -8.33 5.06 6.28
CA ILE A 270 -9.11 4.28 5.32
C ILE A 270 -8.41 2.97 4.97
N GLY A 271 -9.16 1.86 5.03
CA GLY A 271 -8.64 0.53 4.69
C GLY A 271 -7.61 -0.02 5.67
N VAL A 272 -7.52 0.58 6.86
CA VAL A 272 -6.60 0.14 7.92
C VAL A 272 -7.17 -1.09 8.63
N GLY A 273 -6.45 -2.21 8.55
CA GLY A 273 -6.83 -3.48 9.16
C GLY A 273 -6.08 -3.75 10.47
N MET A 274 -6.51 -4.82 11.17
CA MET A 274 -5.83 -5.27 12.40
C MET A 274 -4.44 -5.84 12.14
N ASN A 275 -4.12 -6.16 10.89
CA ASN A 275 -2.86 -6.77 10.49
C ASN A 275 -1.77 -5.72 10.20
N THR A 276 -2.14 -4.45 10.10
CA THR A 276 -1.20 -3.36 9.79
C THR A 276 -1.42 -2.16 10.71
N PRO A 277 -1.09 -2.28 12.01
CA PRO A 277 -1.30 -1.20 13.00
C PRO A 277 -0.31 -0.03 12.84
N VAL A 278 0.31 0.12 11.67
CA VAL A 278 1.50 0.94 11.40
C VAL A 278 1.24 2.44 11.57
N PHE A 279 0.02 2.93 11.32
CA PHE A 279 -0.29 4.36 11.46
C PHE A 279 -0.15 4.90 12.87
N TYR A 280 -0.50 4.09 13.86
CA TYR A 280 -0.38 4.48 15.28
C TYR A 280 1.07 4.45 15.78
N VAL A 281 1.94 3.64 15.17
CA VAL A 281 3.33 3.43 15.61
C VAL A 281 4.30 4.39 14.93
N LEU A 282 4.06 4.80 13.68
CA LEU A 282 4.98 5.65 12.90
C LEU A 282 4.82 7.14 13.18
N ASN A 283 3.93 7.56 14.09
CA ASN A 283 3.77 8.98 14.41
C ASN A 283 4.25 9.32 15.84
N PRO A 284 5.56 9.48 16.07
CA PRO A 284 6.10 9.89 17.38
C PRO A 284 5.71 11.33 17.76
N ILE A 285 5.13 12.11 16.85
CA ILE A 285 4.70 13.50 17.06
C ILE A 285 3.30 13.58 17.67
N ARG A 286 2.53 12.49 17.61
CA ARG A 286 1.15 12.39 18.12
C ARG A 286 0.90 12.90 19.55
N PRO A 287 1.76 12.62 20.55
CA PRO A 287 1.48 13.07 21.92
C PRO A 287 1.49 14.58 22.14
N LYS A 288 2.18 15.34 21.26
CA LYS A 288 2.29 16.80 21.37
C LYS A 288 1.16 17.55 20.68
N MET A 289 0.62 17.00 19.58
CA MET A 289 -0.52 17.60 18.87
C MET A 289 -1.88 17.37 19.57
N ALA A 290 -1.96 16.35 20.41
CA ALA A 290 -3.20 15.95 21.09
C ALA A 290 -3.78 17.00 22.04
N LYS A 291 -3.09 18.08 22.37
CA LYS A 291 -3.63 19.10 23.30
C LYS A 291 -4.62 20.07 22.65
N ASN A 292 -4.57 20.27 21.33
CA ASN A 292 -5.44 21.24 20.63
C ASN A 292 -6.08 20.70 19.35
N SER A 293 -5.64 19.55 18.80
CA SER A 293 -6.40 18.86 17.76
C SER A 293 -7.58 18.18 18.42
N ARG A 294 -8.78 18.32 17.86
CA ARG A 294 -9.92 17.48 18.21
C ARG A 294 -9.65 16.05 17.74
N PHE A 295 -8.70 15.41 18.41
CA PHE A 295 -8.46 13.99 18.29
C PHE A 295 -9.63 13.29 18.98
N TYR A 296 -10.47 12.64 18.22
CA TYR A 296 -11.54 11.80 18.74
C TYR A 296 -11.03 10.36 18.86
N PRO A 297 -10.38 9.97 19.96
CA PRO A 297 -10.05 8.56 20.23
C PRO A 297 -11.31 7.69 20.32
N GLU A 298 -12.45 8.31 20.59
CA GLU A 298 -13.80 7.72 20.65
C GLU A 298 -14.32 7.28 19.27
N ASN A 299 -13.67 7.67 18.17
CA ASN A 299 -14.11 7.44 16.80
C ASN A 299 -13.48 6.21 16.09
N GLY A 300 -12.93 5.27 16.84
CA GLY A 300 -12.52 3.97 16.26
C GLY A 300 -13.63 3.25 15.49
N TYR A 301 -14.89 3.54 15.79
CA TYR A 301 -16.04 3.07 15.03
C TYR A 301 -16.21 3.77 13.68
N PHE A 302 -15.85 5.02 13.59
CA PHE A 302 -15.91 5.82 12.36
C PHE A 302 -14.93 5.29 11.32
N ILE A 303 -13.73 4.96 11.73
CA ILE A 303 -12.71 4.34 10.88
C ILE A 303 -13.17 2.97 10.37
N LYS A 304 -13.84 2.19 11.20
CA LYS A 304 -14.35 0.86 10.84
C LYS A 304 -15.54 0.93 9.88
N GLU A 305 -16.42 1.91 10.03
CA GLU A 305 -17.49 2.16 9.07
C GLU A 305 -16.97 2.72 7.74
N LEU A 306 -15.93 3.57 7.75
CA LEU A 306 -15.28 4.04 6.54
C LEU A 306 -14.56 2.92 5.79
N SER A 307 -13.95 1.95 6.47
CA SER A 307 -13.42 0.76 5.82
C SER A 307 -14.50 -0.06 5.10
N ARG A 308 -15.78 0.07 5.49
CA ARG A 308 -16.95 -0.49 4.80
C ARG A 308 -17.54 0.47 3.75
N ILE A 309 -17.22 1.77 3.79
CA ILE A 309 -17.66 2.80 2.83
C ILE A 309 -16.74 2.85 1.59
N THR A 310 -15.69 2.06 1.52
CA THR A 310 -14.75 1.98 0.39
C THR A 310 -15.33 1.36 -0.89
N ASP A 311 -16.63 1.25 -1.00
CA ASP A 311 -17.35 1.01 -2.25
C ASP A 311 -17.54 2.36 -2.99
N SER A 312 -17.19 2.43 -4.26
CA SER A 312 -17.22 3.66 -5.09
C SER A 312 -18.59 4.36 -5.10
N GLU A 313 -19.69 3.61 -5.01
CA GLU A 313 -21.03 4.21 -4.84
C GLU A 313 -21.20 4.94 -3.51
N ARG A 314 -20.45 4.57 -2.49
CA ARG A 314 -20.56 5.11 -1.14
C ARG A 314 -19.77 6.39 -0.94
N LEU A 315 -18.58 6.49 -1.53
CA LEU A 315 -17.81 7.73 -1.53
C LEU A 315 -18.51 8.84 -2.32
N ARG A 316 -19.17 8.51 -3.46
CA ARG A 316 -19.95 9.49 -4.23
C ARG A 316 -21.16 10.05 -3.47
N ARG A 317 -21.72 9.33 -2.51
CA ARG A 317 -22.80 9.85 -1.67
C ARG A 317 -22.30 10.79 -0.56
N CYS A 318 -20.99 10.81 -0.32
CA CYS A 318 -20.35 11.74 0.62
C CYS A 318 -19.88 13.03 -0.07
N ALA A 319 -19.69 13.05 -1.37
CA ALA A 319 -19.42 14.24 -2.18
C ALA A 319 -20.73 14.91 -2.62
#